data_967b79e817306eca30ff205227e8c54e
#
_entry.id   967b79e817306eca30ff205227e8c54e
#
_cell.length_a   1.000
_cell.length_b   1.000
_cell.length_c   1.000
_cell.angle_alpha   90.00
_cell.angle_beta   90.00
_cell.angle_gamma   90.00
#
_symmetry.space_group_name_H-M   'P 1'
#
loop_
_entity.id
_entity.type
_entity.pdbx_description
1 polymer ?
#
loop_
_entity_poly.entity_id
_entity_poly.type
_entity_poly.pdbx_seq_one_letter_code
_entity_poly.pdbx_strand_id
1 'polypeptide(L)'
;FQVPVWELLGGNCRDKIRLHLMAGGSTPETMLQTAKDAVAEGFTALKFDPIVGEYQNMAVDRLVRTARDITAAAREGGGPDLDLIIEVHRKLTPMTSKTLADALAEFNLFFYEDPIQIDSIMAQGEVARNVRVPVGNGERLTTIWEFKELLAYGGPQYVRPDVALAGGISQCKKIAAIAESYHCAVVTHNFLGPLITAASVHLDASIPNFLTQEYTKGDEGPGYAVFKTDMKR
;
A
#
# COMPACT_ATOMS: atom_id res chain seq x y z
N PHE A 1 -13.20 -30.45 0.15
CA PHE A 1 -14.28 -29.77 -0.58
C PHE A 1 -13.94 -29.58 -2.08
N GLN A 2 -12.66 -29.53 -2.42
CA GLN A 2 -12.16 -29.26 -3.80
C GLN A 2 -12.75 -27.97 -4.43
N VAL A 3 -12.91 -26.95 -3.63
CA VAL A 3 -13.39 -25.62 -4.03
C VAL A 3 -12.35 -24.56 -3.71
N PRO A 4 -12.31 -23.43 -4.41
CA PRO A 4 -11.43 -22.31 -4.06
C PRO A 4 -11.72 -21.79 -2.65
N VAL A 5 -10.69 -21.30 -1.95
CA VAL A 5 -10.85 -20.83 -0.57
C VAL A 5 -11.87 -19.69 -0.46
N TRP A 6 -11.95 -18.79 -1.44
CA TRP A 6 -12.93 -17.71 -1.43
C TRP A 6 -14.39 -18.19 -1.40
N GLU A 7 -14.71 -19.38 -1.92
CA GLU A 7 -16.05 -19.97 -1.78
C GLU A 7 -16.38 -20.29 -0.32
N LEU A 8 -15.40 -20.83 0.43
CA LEU A 8 -15.55 -21.10 1.86
C LEU A 8 -15.65 -19.82 2.69
N LEU A 9 -15.24 -18.71 2.13
CA LEU A 9 -15.32 -17.38 2.75
C LEU A 9 -16.62 -16.63 2.44
N GLY A 10 -17.55 -17.25 1.74
CA GLY A 10 -18.88 -16.66 1.44
C GLY A 10 -19.08 -16.27 -0.03
N GLY A 11 -18.17 -16.67 -0.91
CA GLY A 11 -18.26 -16.40 -2.35
C GLY A 11 -17.38 -15.23 -2.80
N ASN A 12 -17.32 -15.04 -4.12
CA ASN A 12 -16.53 -13.96 -4.71
C ASN A 12 -17.38 -12.70 -4.91
N CYS A 13 -16.75 -11.56 -4.62
CA CYS A 13 -17.29 -10.23 -4.92
C CYS A 13 -16.80 -9.70 -6.28
N ARG A 14 -15.78 -10.34 -6.87
CA ARG A 14 -15.14 -9.94 -8.14
C ARG A 14 -14.40 -11.09 -8.81
N ASP A 15 -14.27 -11.01 -10.13
CA ASP A 15 -13.60 -12.02 -10.95
C ASP A 15 -12.12 -11.68 -11.23
N LYS A 16 -11.71 -10.44 -10.96
CA LYS A 16 -10.34 -9.96 -11.15
C LYS A 16 -9.88 -9.18 -9.94
N ILE A 17 -8.62 -9.35 -9.57
CA ILE A 17 -7.96 -8.62 -8.50
C ILE A 17 -7.11 -7.51 -9.13
N ARG A 18 -7.40 -6.25 -8.78
CA ARG A 18 -6.57 -5.11 -9.17
C ARG A 18 -5.26 -5.18 -8.41
N LEU A 19 -4.13 -5.03 -9.12
CA LEU A 19 -2.81 -4.97 -8.52
C LEU A 19 -2.25 -3.55 -8.58
N HIS A 20 -1.51 -3.14 -7.56
CA HIS A 20 -0.60 -2.00 -7.64
C HIS A 20 0.84 -2.51 -7.59
N LEU A 21 1.65 -2.06 -8.55
CA LEU A 21 3.05 -2.44 -8.62
C LEU A 21 3.86 -1.72 -7.55
N MET A 22 4.63 -2.45 -6.76
CA MET A 22 5.68 -1.87 -5.94
C MET A 22 6.98 -1.83 -6.75
N ALA A 23 7.40 -0.65 -7.13
CA ALA A 23 8.65 -0.40 -7.84
C ALA A 23 9.10 1.03 -7.57
N GLY A 24 10.32 1.39 -7.90
CA GLY A 24 10.80 2.75 -7.64
C GLY A 24 12.03 3.12 -8.44
N GLY A 25 12.38 4.39 -8.35
CA GLY A 25 13.61 4.98 -8.89
C GLY A 25 14.24 5.91 -7.85
N SER A 26 15.55 5.94 -7.80
CA SER A 26 16.29 6.78 -6.86
C SER A 26 16.56 8.21 -7.38
N THR A 27 16.25 8.46 -8.66
CA THR A 27 16.35 9.77 -9.31
C THR A 27 15.08 10.05 -10.11
N PRO A 28 14.78 11.32 -10.44
CA PRO A 28 13.65 11.66 -11.31
C PRO A 28 13.67 10.89 -12.64
N GLU A 29 14.83 10.75 -13.29
CA GLU A 29 14.96 10.06 -14.58
C GLU A 29 14.61 8.57 -14.47
N THR A 30 15.13 7.88 -13.44
CA THR A 30 14.83 6.47 -13.22
C THR A 30 13.37 6.27 -12.80
N MET A 31 12.80 7.18 -12.04
CA MET A 31 11.39 7.11 -11.62
C MET A 31 10.44 7.35 -12.79
N LEU A 32 10.75 8.30 -13.67
CA LEU A 32 9.99 8.55 -14.89
C LEU A 32 9.94 7.29 -15.77
N GLN A 33 11.07 6.62 -15.94
CA GLN A 33 11.11 5.37 -16.72
C GLN A 33 10.32 4.25 -16.04
N THR A 34 10.48 4.07 -14.72
CA THR A 34 9.72 3.08 -13.94
C THR A 34 8.22 3.27 -14.10
N ALA A 35 7.74 4.51 -14.06
CA ALA A 35 6.31 4.79 -14.23
C ALA A 35 5.81 4.50 -15.64
N LYS A 36 6.60 4.83 -16.68
CA LYS A 36 6.29 4.46 -18.08
C LYS A 36 6.20 2.94 -18.26
N ASP A 37 7.16 2.21 -17.69
CA ASP A 37 7.21 0.75 -17.80
C ASP A 37 6.01 0.12 -17.09
N ALA A 38 5.63 0.63 -15.90
CA ALA A 38 4.45 0.17 -15.18
C ALA A 38 3.17 0.32 -16.02
N VAL A 39 2.97 1.47 -16.65
CA VAL A 39 1.81 1.71 -17.54
C VAL A 39 1.87 0.80 -18.77
N ALA A 40 3.04 0.64 -19.39
CA ALA A 40 3.21 -0.23 -20.57
C ALA A 40 2.91 -1.70 -20.25
N GLU A 41 3.14 -2.14 -19.00
CA GLU A 41 2.80 -3.47 -18.51
C GLU A 41 1.34 -3.63 -18.07
N GLY A 42 0.54 -2.56 -18.12
CA GLY A 42 -0.88 -2.57 -17.83
C GLY A 42 -1.22 -2.31 -16.35
N PHE A 43 -0.27 -1.90 -15.51
CA PHE A 43 -0.57 -1.47 -14.15
C PHE A 43 -1.29 -0.12 -14.15
N THR A 44 -2.29 0.00 -13.29
CA THR A 44 -3.08 1.22 -13.10
C THR A 44 -2.76 1.93 -11.78
N ALA A 45 -1.85 1.36 -10.98
CA ALA A 45 -1.37 1.95 -9.74
C ALA A 45 0.10 1.57 -9.50
N LEU A 46 0.88 2.52 -8.99
CA LEU A 46 2.30 2.39 -8.71
C LEU A 46 2.61 2.88 -7.29
N LYS A 47 3.25 2.02 -6.50
CA LYS A 47 3.75 2.34 -5.16
C LYS A 47 5.26 2.49 -5.18
N PHE A 48 5.77 3.56 -4.58
CA PHE A 48 7.21 3.83 -4.47
C PHE A 48 7.55 4.68 -3.25
N ASP A 49 8.81 4.61 -2.84
CA ASP A 49 9.37 5.42 -1.76
C ASP A 49 10.21 6.55 -2.37
N PRO A 50 9.79 7.81 -2.24
CA PRO A 50 10.54 8.94 -2.77
C PRO A 50 11.63 9.44 -1.82
N ILE A 51 11.75 8.86 -0.61
CA ILE A 51 12.77 9.24 0.38
C ILE A 51 14.02 8.41 0.14
N VAL A 52 14.96 8.97 -0.59
CA VAL A 52 16.17 8.31 -1.04
C VAL A 52 17.41 8.79 -0.30
N GLY A 53 18.48 7.97 -0.33
CA GLY A 53 19.79 8.29 0.26
C GLY A 53 19.79 8.38 1.79
N GLU A 54 20.74 9.15 2.33
CA GLU A 54 20.91 9.34 3.78
C GLU A 54 19.96 10.41 4.33
N TYR A 55 18.65 10.14 4.23
CA TYR A 55 17.58 11.09 4.57
C TYR A 55 17.68 11.63 6.01
N GLN A 56 18.23 10.84 6.97
CA GLN A 56 18.40 11.24 8.37
C GLN A 56 19.31 12.47 8.54
N ASN A 57 20.23 12.68 7.59
CA ASN A 57 21.19 13.78 7.59
C ASN A 57 20.77 14.93 6.67
N MET A 58 19.60 14.83 6.03
CA MET A 58 19.09 15.87 5.16
C MET A 58 18.35 16.96 5.94
N ALA A 59 18.53 18.22 5.53
CA ALA A 59 17.59 19.26 5.92
C ALA A 59 16.20 18.94 5.37
N VAL A 60 15.15 19.19 6.17
CA VAL A 60 13.75 18.84 5.82
C VAL A 60 13.35 19.42 4.45
N ASP A 61 13.73 20.66 4.16
CA ASP A 61 13.43 21.30 2.88
C ASP A 61 14.08 20.57 1.69
N ARG A 62 15.30 20.08 1.84
CA ARG A 62 15.97 19.26 0.81
C ARG A 62 15.26 17.92 0.61
N LEU A 63 14.90 17.24 1.72
CA LEU A 63 14.18 15.98 1.67
C LEU A 63 12.86 16.14 0.91
N VAL A 64 12.09 17.17 1.25
CA VAL A 64 10.79 17.45 0.63
C VAL A 64 10.94 17.77 -0.86
N ARG A 65 11.91 18.61 -1.25
CA ARG A 65 12.16 18.90 -2.67
C ARG A 65 12.55 17.64 -3.45
N THR A 66 13.47 16.84 -2.94
CA THR A 66 13.89 15.59 -3.60
C THR A 66 12.71 14.64 -3.79
N ALA A 67 11.92 14.43 -2.75
CA ALA A 67 10.74 13.56 -2.83
C ALA A 67 9.68 14.11 -3.82
N ARG A 68 9.50 15.43 -3.86
CA ARG A 68 8.61 16.10 -4.81
C ARG A 68 9.07 15.91 -6.26
N ASP A 69 10.37 16.08 -6.53
CA ASP A 69 10.93 15.94 -7.88
C ASP A 69 10.78 14.49 -8.40
N ILE A 70 11.01 13.49 -7.52
CA ILE A 70 10.80 12.06 -7.84
C ILE A 70 9.31 11.79 -8.11
N THR A 71 8.41 12.35 -7.28
CA THR A 71 6.97 12.16 -7.45
C THR A 71 6.45 12.85 -8.71
N ALA A 72 6.96 14.03 -9.05
CA ALA A 72 6.65 14.74 -10.29
C ALA A 72 7.03 13.88 -11.52
N ALA A 73 8.22 13.28 -11.49
CA ALA A 73 8.68 12.40 -12.57
C ALA A 73 7.80 11.14 -12.70
N ALA A 74 7.34 10.56 -11.56
CA ALA A 74 6.38 9.46 -11.58
C ALA A 74 5.05 9.88 -12.24
N ARG A 75 4.54 11.05 -11.91
CA ARG A 75 3.30 11.59 -12.50
C ARG A 75 3.48 11.90 -13.98
N GLU A 76 4.62 12.45 -14.39
CA GLU A 76 4.94 12.70 -15.80
C GLU A 76 5.02 11.39 -16.59
N GLY A 77 5.73 10.38 -16.07
CA GLY A 77 5.90 9.08 -16.74
C GLY A 77 4.61 8.26 -16.81
N GLY A 78 3.82 8.28 -15.74
CA GLY A 78 2.59 7.49 -15.61
C GLY A 78 1.33 8.14 -16.18
N GLY A 79 1.37 9.46 -16.39
CA GLY A 79 0.20 10.20 -16.83
C GLY A 79 -0.85 10.41 -15.73
N PRO A 80 -2.00 11.05 -16.05
CA PRO A 80 -3.02 11.40 -15.06
C PRO A 80 -3.81 10.18 -14.53
N ASP A 81 -3.87 9.09 -15.27
CA ASP A 81 -4.69 7.93 -14.97
C ASP A 81 -3.96 6.87 -14.12
N LEU A 82 -2.65 7.04 -13.88
CA LEU A 82 -1.91 6.17 -12.98
C LEU A 82 -2.11 6.62 -11.53
N ASP A 83 -2.68 5.77 -10.70
CA ASP A 83 -2.76 6.01 -9.25
C ASP A 83 -1.36 5.95 -8.62
N LEU A 84 -0.94 7.01 -7.93
CA LEU A 84 0.35 7.07 -7.24
C LEU A 84 0.17 6.82 -5.75
N ILE A 85 0.92 5.86 -5.23
CA ILE A 85 0.98 5.51 -3.81
C ILE A 85 2.37 5.86 -3.30
N ILE A 86 2.43 6.70 -2.27
CA ILE A 86 3.69 7.10 -1.66
C ILE A 86 3.89 6.33 -0.36
N GLU A 87 4.91 5.53 -0.33
CA GLU A 87 5.36 4.79 0.86
C GLU A 87 6.55 5.49 1.50
N VAL A 88 6.47 5.87 2.75
CA VAL A 88 7.61 6.47 3.47
C VAL A 88 8.19 5.57 4.56
N HIS A 89 7.67 4.36 4.69
CA HIS A 89 8.20 3.33 5.59
C HIS A 89 8.42 3.82 7.02
N ARG A 90 7.51 4.66 7.54
CA ARG A 90 7.58 5.14 8.95
C ARG A 90 8.84 5.94 9.28
N LYS A 91 9.54 6.48 8.28
CA LYS A 91 10.82 7.17 8.43
C LYS A 91 10.71 8.55 9.08
N LEU A 92 9.52 9.16 9.09
CA LEU A 92 9.35 10.57 9.40
C LEU A 92 8.81 10.82 10.78
N THR A 93 9.04 12.04 11.28
CA THR A 93 8.32 12.60 12.43
C THR A 93 6.93 13.09 11.99
N PRO A 94 5.96 13.26 12.89
CA PRO A 94 4.64 13.79 12.53
C PRO A 94 4.70 15.11 11.76
N MET A 95 5.58 16.04 12.17
CA MET A 95 5.71 17.33 11.51
C MET A 95 6.31 17.19 10.11
N THR A 96 7.39 16.45 9.96
CA THR A 96 8.04 16.24 8.63
C THR A 96 7.11 15.49 7.68
N SER A 97 6.37 14.51 8.20
CA SER A 97 5.38 13.76 7.42
C SER A 97 4.28 14.66 6.87
N LYS A 98 3.73 15.55 7.68
CA LYS A 98 2.74 16.56 7.23
C LYS A 98 3.30 17.47 6.16
N THR A 99 4.52 18.00 6.38
CA THR A 99 5.19 18.89 5.42
C THR A 99 5.36 18.20 4.06
N LEU A 100 5.77 16.92 4.07
CA LEU A 100 5.91 16.13 2.86
C LEU A 100 4.56 15.87 2.18
N ALA A 101 3.56 15.41 2.94
CA ALA A 101 2.22 15.14 2.41
C ALA A 101 1.59 16.37 1.75
N ASP A 102 1.74 17.54 2.38
CA ASP A 102 1.25 18.81 1.82
C ASP A 102 1.95 19.18 0.51
N ALA A 103 3.26 18.97 0.42
CA ALA A 103 4.02 19.21 -0.79
C ALA A 103 3.68 18.22 -1.93
N LEU A 104 3.26 17.01 -1.59
CA LEU A 104 2.89 15.98 -2.58
C LEU A 104 1.40 16.01 -2.96
N ALA A 105 0.57 16.77 -2.28
CA ALA A 105 -0.88 16.84 -2.53
C ALA A 105 -1.23 17.30 -3.96
N GLU A 106 -0.37 18.11 -4.60
CA GLU A 106 -0.56 18.57 -5.98
C GLU A 106 -0.55 17.43 -7.02
N PHE A 107 0.04 16.28 -6.69
CA PHE A 107 0.12 15.12 -7.59
C PHE A 107 -1.08 14.20 -7.52
N ASN A 108 -2.13 14.53 -6.77
CA ASN A 108 -3.35 13.74 -6.61
C ASN A 108 -3.03 12.28 -6.24
N LEU A 109 -2.42 12.09 -5.08
CA LEU A 109 -2.03 10.77 -4.59
C LEU A 109 -3.26 9.90 -4.34
N PHE A 110 -3.15 8.63 -4.69
CA PHE A 110 -4.13 7.63 -4.30
C PHE A 110 -4.15 7.46 -2.79
N PHE A 111 -2.98 7.26 -2.19
CA PHE A 111 -2.78 7.41 -0.74
C PHE A 111 -1.30 7.57 -0.36
N TYR A 112 -1.13 8.01 0.88
CA TYR A 112 0.15 8.20 1.56
C TYR A 112 0.25 7.13 2.65
N GLU A 113 1.20 6.23 2.52
CA GLU A 113 1.33 5.03 3.33
C GLU A 113 2.33 5.20 4.45
N ASP A 114 1.97 4.65 5.62
CA ASP A 114 2.79 4.52 6.81
C ASP A 114 3.61 5.78 7.13
N PRO A 115 2.93 6.94 7.32
CA PRO A 115 3.58 8.24 7.44
C PRO A 115 4.58 8.35 8.59
N ILE A 116 4.30 7.69 9.73
CA ILE A 116 5.12 7.70 10.94
C ILE A 116 5.16 6.31 11.59
N GLN A 117 5.97 6.13 12.62
CA GLN A 117 6.02 4.89 13.41
C GLN A 117 4.63 4.50 13.94
N ILE A 118 4.41 3.20 14.07
CA ILE A 118 3.10 2.62 14.45
C ILE A 118 2.87 2.56 15.96
N ASP A 119 3.84 2.95 16.76
CA ASP A 119 3.83 2.90 18.22
C ASP A 119 2.80 3.82 18.89
N SER A 120 2.21 4.73 18.12
CA SER A 120 1.13 5.60 18.59
C SER A 120 0.03 5.80 17.54
N ILE A 121 -1.08 5.10 17.69
CA ILE A 121 -2.27 5.26 16.86
C ILE A 121 -2.84 6.69 16.96
N MET A 122 -2.74 7.31 18.14
CA MET A 122 -3.18 8.69 18.33
C MET A 122 -2.35 9.67 17.50
N ALA A 123 -1.02 9.50 17.45
CA ALA A 123 -0.15 10.34 16.63
C ALA A 123 -0.41 10.11 15.13
N GLN A 124 -0.64 8.86 14.70
CA GLN A 124 -1.06 8.55 13.33
C GLN A 124 -2.37 9.26 12.98
N GLY A 125 -3.35 9.24 13.88
CA GLY A 125 -4.62 9.93 13.70
C GLY A 125 -4.47 11.44 13.64
N GLU A 126 -3.53 12.02 14.38
CA GLU A 126 -3.20 13.44 14.25
C GLU A 126 -2.65 13.77 12.87
N VAL A 127 -1.71 12.96 12.36
CA VAL A 127 -1.19 13.14 11.00
C VAL A 127 -2.31 13.00 9.98
N ALA A 128 -3.07 11.90 10.01
CA ALA A 128 -4.13 11.61 9.03
C ALA A 128 -5.20 12.71 8.94
N ARG A 129 -5.58 13.31 10.08
CA ARG A 129 -6.55 14.39 10.12
C ARG A 129 -6.01 15.75 9.65
N ASN A 130 -4.70 15.90 9.57
CA ASN A 130 -4.03 17.17 9.26
C ASN A 130 -3.29 17.17 7.92
N VAL A 131 -3.50 16.16 7.08
CA VAL A 131 -2.98 16.10 5.72
C VAL A 131 -4.14 16.13 4.71
N ARG A 132 -3.86 16.58 3.50
CA ARG A 132 -4.86 16.69 2.41
C ARG A 132 -4.88 15.50 1.46
N VAL A 133 -4.10 14.47 1.77
CA VAL A 133 -4.00 13.24 0.99
C VAL A 133 -4.60 12.09 1.78
N PRO A 134 -5.25 11.11 1.14
CA PRO A 134 -5.71 9.91 1.83
C PRO A 134 -4.54 9.18 2.49
N VAL A 135 -4.78 8.57 3.66
CA VAL A 135 -3.75 7.82 4.41
C VAL A 135 -4.09 6.34 4.44
N GLY A 136 -3.09 5.51 4.18
CA GLY A 136 -3.15 4.06 4.31
C GLY A 136 -2.20 3.57 5.40
N ASN A 137 -2.71 2.77 6.36
CA ASN A 137 -1.93 2.24 7.47
C ASN A 137 -2.30 0.79 7.80
N GLY A 138 -1.40 0.07 8.46
CA GLY A 138 -1.74 -1.18 9.11
C GLY A 138 -0.92 -2.39 8.71
N GLU A 139 0.06 -2.30 7.81
CA GLU A 139 0.88 -3.44 7.37
C GLU A 139 1.64 -4.14 8.52
N ARG A 140 1.87 -3.44 9.63
CA ARG A 140 2.60 -3.95 10.80
C ARG A 140 1.69 -4.32 11.96
N LEU A 141 0.38 -4.13 11.83
CA LEU A 141 -0.58 -4.53 12.84
C LEU A 141 -0.92 -6.01 12.70
N THR A 142 -1.09 -6.67 13.83
CA THR A 142 -1.18 -8.15 13.88
C THR A 142 -2.53 -8.67 14.36
N THR A 143 -3.36 -7.81 14.94
CA THR A 143 -4.61 -8.25 15.59
C THR A 143 -5.82 -7.40 15.18
N ILE A 144 -7.02 -8.01 15.28
CA ILE A 144 -8.28 -7.29 15.02
C ILE A 144 -8.49 -6.12 16.01
N TRP A 145 -7.91 -6.18 17.20
CA TRP A 145 -8.03 -5.12 18.21
C TRP A 145 -7.21 -3.90 17.85
N GLU A 146 -5.99 -4.10 17.35
CA GLU A 146 -5.15 -3.02 16.84
C GLU A 146 -5.80 -2.34 15.63
N PHE A 147 -6.35 -3.11 14.69
CA PHE A 147 -7.09 -2.55 13.55
C PHE A 147 -8.36 -1.81 13.98
N LYS A 148 -9.08 -2.31 14.98
CA LYS A 148 -10.21 -1.59 15.57
C LYS A 148 -9.79 -0.23 16.14
N GLU A 149 -8.68 -0.17 16.86
CA GLU A 149 -8.16 1.07 17.42
C GLU A 149 -7.65 2.01 16.31
N LEU A 150 -6.95 1.48 15.31
CA LEU A 150 -6.52 2.23 14.15
C LEU A 150 -7.70 2.90 13.44
N LEU A 151 -8.79 2.15 13.21
CA LEU A 151 -10.01 2.68 12.57
C LEU A 151 -10.71 3.72 13.45
N ALA A 152 -10.79 3.48 14.76
CA ALA A 152 -11.47 4.39 15.69
C ALA A 152 -10.71 5.71 15.92
N TYR A 153 -9.39 5.67 15.98
CA TYR A 153 -8.55 6.79 16.41
C TYR A 153 -7.51 7.22 15.39
N GLY A 154 -7.05 6.32 14.54
CA GLY A 154 -5.98 6.56 13.56
C GLY A 154 -6.43 7.27 12.28
N GLY A 155 -7.72 7.24 11.96
CA GLY A 155 -8.33 7.97 10.85
C GLY A 155 -7.82 7.63 9.44
N PRO A 156 -7.37 6.39 9.13
CA PRO A 156 -6.97 6.04 7.78
C PRO A 156 -8.19 5.93 6.86
N GLN A 157 -8.01 6.22 5.58
CA GLN A 157 -9.00 5.93 4.53
C GLN A 157 -8.84 4.51 4.00
N TYR A 158 -7.64 3.94 4.16
CA TYR A 158 -7.32 2.58 3.74
C TYR A 158 -6.63 1.81 4.86
N VAL A 159 -7.08 0.58 5.13
CA VAL A 159 -6.35 -0.35 6.00
C VAL A 159 -5.55 -1.34 5.16
N ARG A 160 -4.36 -1.67 5.64
CA ARG A 160 -3.40 -2.52 4.91
C ARG A 160 -3.05 -3.79 5.70
N PRO A 161 -3.98 -4.73 5.88
CA PRO A 161 -3.64 -5.97 6.56
C PRO A 161 -2.70 -6.82 5.70
N ASP A 162 -1.67 -7.38 6.34
CA ASP A 162 -0.83 -8.44 5.77
C ASP A 162 -1.39 -9.80 6.23
N VAL A 163 -1.70 -10.67 5.28
CA VAL A 163 -2.33 -11.96 5.59
C VAL A 163 -1.42 -12.86 6.44
N ALA A 164 -0.09 -12.76 6.29
CA ALA A 164 0.84 -13.53 7.11
C ALA A 164 0.96 -12.99 8.54
N LEU A 165 0.94 -11.66 8.71
CA LEU A 165 1.15 -11.00 10.00
C LEU A 165 -0.14 -10.89 10.81
N ALA A 166 -1.27 -10.59 10.16
CA ALA A 166 -2.55 -10.32 10.83
C ALA A 166 -3.37 -11.59 11.13
N GLY A 167 -2.73 -12.76 11.21
CA GLY A 167 -3.35 -14.00 11.69
C GLY A 167 -4.09 -14.81 10.63
N GLY A 168 -3.72 -14.66 9.35
CA GLY A 168 -4.25 -15.44 8.23
C GLY A 168 -5.55 -14.89 7.63
N ILE A 169 -6.04 -15.58 6.60
CA ILE A 169 -7.20 -15.15 5.78
C ILE A 169 -8.43 -14.87 6.67
N SER A 170 -8.72 -15.75 7.63
CA SER A 170 -9.91 -15.63 8.49
C SER A 170 -9.87 -14.37 9.37
N GLN A 171 -8.70 -14.02 9.90
CA GLN A 171 -8.57 -12.79 10.70
C GLN A 171 -8.61 -11.55 9.82
N CYS A 172 -7.93 -11.57 8.68
CA CYS A 172 -7.99 -10.46 7.72
C CYS A 172 -9.41 -10.21 7.20
N LYS A 173 -10.22 -11.26 7.03
CA LYS A 173 -11.64 -11.10 6.68
C LYS A 173 -12.44 -10.38 7.78
N LYS A 174 -12.16 -10.65 9.06
CA LYS A 174 -12.76 -9.91 10.17
C LYS A 174 -12.30 -8.44 10.19
N ILE A 175 -11.01 -8.21 9.92
CA ILE A 175 -10.47 -6.85 9.80
C ILE A 175 -11.19 -6.09 8.67
N ALA A 176 -11.39 -6.73 7.51
CA ALA A 176 -12.12 -6.16 6.39
C ALA A 176 -13.56 -5.78 6.78
N ALA A 177 -14.27 -6.65 7.49
CA ALA A 177 -15.64 -6.39 7.95
C ALA A 177 -15.70 -5.22 8.98
N ILE A 178 -14.70 -5.12 9.86
CA ILE A 178 -14.59 -3.97 10.77
C ILE A 178 -14.33 -2.69 9.96
N ALA A 179 -13.40 -2.71 9.00
CA ALA A 179 -13.07 -1.58 8.14
C ALA A 179 -14.28 -1.10 7.32
N GLU A 180 -15.09 -2.02 6.81
CA GLU A 180 -16.33 -1.73 6.08
C GLU A 180 -17.29 -0.88 6.93
N SER A 181 -17.41 -1.18 8.22
CA SER A 181 -18.28 -0.42 9.13
C SER A 181 -17.80 1.02 9.41
N TYR A 182 -16.55 1.33 9.07
CA TYR A 182 -15.94 2.67 9.11
C TYR A 182 -15.85 3.33 7.73
N HIS A 183 -16.49 2.76 6.70
CA HIS A 183 -16.34 3.20 5.29
C HIS A 183 -14.89 3.22 4.80
N CYS A 184 -14.07 2.33 5.35
CA CYS A 184 -12.66 2.21 5.05
C CYS A 184 -12.44 1.04 4.08
N ALA A 185 -11.68 1.28 3.01
CA ALA A 185 -11.36 0.22 2.07
C ALA A 185 -10.11 -0.57 2.49
N VAL A 186 -10.00 -1.79 1.97
CA VAL A 186 -8.86 -2.68 2.20
C VAL A 186 -7.92 -2.64 1.01
N VAL A 187 -6.66 -2.40 1.30
CA VAL A 187 -5.54 -2.48 0.37
C VAL A 187 -4.55 -3.50 0.95
N THR A 188 -4.56 -4.71 0.43
CA THR A 188 -3.81 -5.82 1.03
C THR A 188 -2.31 -5.61 0.87
N HIS A 189 -1.58 -5.63 1.98
CA HIS A 189 -0.11 -5.63 1.99
C HIS A 189 0.41 -7.00 1.55
N ASN A 190 1.44 -7.01 0.68
CA ASN A 190 2.03 -8.23 0.16
C ASN A 190 3.47 -8.03 -0.30
N PHE A 191 4.41 -8.51 0.50
CA PHE A 191 5.84 -8.43 0.23
C PHE A 191 6.59 -9.75 0.42
N LEU A 192 5.93 -10.80 0.96
CA LEU A 192 6.56 -12.01 1.46
C LEU A 192 6.51 -13.19 0.47
N GLY A 193 6.18 -12.93 -0.79
CA GLY A 193 6.27 -13.91 -1.86
C GLY A 193 4.95 -14.55 -2.29
N PRO A 194 4.99 -15.45 -3.28
CA PRO A 194 3.80 -15.91 -4.02
C PRO A 194 2.78 -16.66 -3.17
N LEU A 195 3.18 -17.27 -2.04
CA LEU A 195 2.22 -17.93 -1.15
C LEU A 195 1.28 -16.90 -0.49
N ILE A 196 1.84 -15.76 -0.06
CA ILE A 196 1.04 -14.69 0.52
C ILE A 196 0.20 -14.01 -0.54
N THR A 197 0.75 -13.82 -1.74
CA THR A 197 0.01 -13.31 -2.89
C THR A 197 -1.21 -14.19 -3.19
N ALA A 198 -1.06 -15.51 -3.22
CA ALA A 198 -2.17 -16.45 -3.43
C ALA A 198 -3.22 -16.37 -2.31
N ALA A 199 -2.78 -16.33 -1.04
CA ALA A 199 -3.68 -16.22 0.11
C ALA A 199 -4.45 -14.89 0.09
N SER A 200 -3.77 -13.79 -0.25
CA SER A 200 -4.37 -12.46 -0.39
C SER A 200 -5.42 -12.41 -1.51
N VAL A 201 -5.13 -13.01 -2.66
CA VAL A 201 -6.10 -13.11 -3.78
C VAL A 201 -7.42 -13.75 -3.34
N HIS A 202 -7.36 -14.81 -2.53
CA HIS A 202 -8.59 -15.44 -2.02
C HIS A 202 -9.35 -14.56 -1.03
N LEU A 203 -8.64 -13.83 -0.17
CA LEU A 203 -9.24 -12.83 0.70
C LEU A 203 -9.89 -11.73 -0.13
N ASP A 204 -9.13 -11.12 -1.02
CA ASP A 204 -9.51 -9.94 -1.81
C ASP A 204 -10.70 -10.24 -2.73
N ALA A 205 -10.78 -11.46 -3.26
CA ALA A 205 -11.95 -11.91 -4.02
C ALA A 205 -13.23 -11.96 -3.16
N SER A 206 -13.11 -12.22 -1.84
CA SER A 206 -14.25 -12.51 -0.95
C SER A 206 -14.71 -11.34 -0.08
N ILE A 207 -14.09 -10.16 -0.17
CA ILE A 207 -14.45 -8.98 0.63
C ILE A 207 -14.99 -7.85 -0.24
N PRO A 208 -16.11 -7.20 0.11
CA PRO A 208 -16.74 -6.18 -0.74
C PRO A 208 -15.92 -4.90 -0.83
N ASN A 209 -15.25 -4.50 0.24
CA ASN A 209 -14.49 -3.24 0.38
C ASN A 209 -13.01 -3.34 -0.03
N PHE A 210 -12.62 -4.37 -0.80
CA PHE A 210 -11.30 -4.46 -1.42
C PHE A 210 -11.11 -3.40 -2.52
N LEU A 211 -9.89 -2.84 -2.61
CA LEU A 211 -9.56 -1.81 -3.57
C LEU A 211 -8.43 -2.21 -4.52
N THR A 212 -7.28 -2.60 -3.97
CA THR A 212 -6.13 -3.07 -4.74
C THR A 212 -5.18 -3.89 -3.85
N GLN A 213 -4.46 -4.85 -4.44
CA GLN A 213 -3.45 -5.66 -3.76
C GLN A 213 -2.05 -5.22 -4.16
N GLU A 214 -1.16 -5.19 -3.19
CA GLU A 214 0.26 -4.97 -3.44
C GLU A 214 0.88 -6.14 -4.20
N TYR A 215 1.73 -5.80 -5.17
CA TYR A 215 2.41 -6.76 -6.00
C TYR A 215 3.85 -6.34 -6.28
N THR A 216 4.76 -7.30 -6.18
CA THR A 216 6.16 -7.12 -6.53
C THR A 216 6.57 -8.12 -7.62
N LYS A 217 7.33 -7.67 -8.62
CA LYS A 217 7.91 -8.55 -9.64
C LYS A 217 8.87 -9.61 -9.05
N GLY A 218 9.31 -9.43 -7.81
CA GLY A 218 10.06 -10.44 -7.08
C GLY A 218 9.33 -11.77 -6.98
N ASP A 219 7.99 -11.77 -6.97
CA ASP A 219 7.15 -12.97 -6.92
C ASP A 219 7.26 -13.84 -8.20
N GLU A 220 7.76 -13.28 -9.28
CA GLU A 220 8.02 -13.99 -10.56
C GLU A 220 9.47 -14.51 -10.66
N GLY A 221 10.31 -14.22 -9.66
CA GLY A 221 11.74 -14.51 -9.71
C GLY A 221 12.10 -15.96 -9.36
N PRO A 222 13.33 -16.37 -9.68
CA PRO A 222 13.82 -17.73 -9.44
C PRO A 222 13.93 -18.11 -7.96
N GLY A 223 13.95 -17.14 -7.04
CA GLY A 223 13.95 -17.37 -5.60
C GLY A 223 12.72 -18.11 -5.09
N TYR A 224 11.64 -18.15 -5.86
CA TYR A 224 10.39 -18.84 -5.54
C TYR A 224 10.18 -20.16 -6.32
N ALA A 225 11.21 -20.67 -6.97
CA ALA A 225 11.18 -21.96 -7.70
C ALA A 225 10.86 -23.18 -6.82
N VAL A 226 10.79 -22.99 -5.50
CA VAL A 226 10.37 -24.00 -4.52
C VAL A 226 8.86 -24.34 -4.60
N PHE A 227 8.07 -23.48 -5.24
CA PHE A 227 6.64 -23.71 -5.42
C PHE A 227 6.36 -24.57 -6.64
N LYS A 228 5.36 -25.46 -6.54
CA LYS A 228 4.99 -26.39 -7.63
C LYS A 228 4.27 -25.73 -8.79
N THR A 229 3.78 -24.53 -8.60
CA THR A 229 2.94 -23.82 -9.60
C THR A 229 3.37 -22.37 -9.66
N ASP A 230 3.65 -21.88 -10.85
CA ASP A 230 3.91 -20.46 -11.07
C ASP A 230 2.61 -19.66 -10.95
N MET A 231 2.65 -18.57 -10.19
CA MET A 231 1.58 -17.58 -10.22
C MET A 231 1.78 -16.73 -11.49
N LYS A 232 0.77 -16.74 -12.36
CA LYS A 232 0.73 -15.88 -13.55
C LYS A 232 -0.29 -14.77 -13.32
N ARG A 233 0.08 -13.57 -13.74
CA ARG A 233 -0.81 -12.40 -13.77
C ARG A 233 -1.93 -12.60 -14.79
#